data_36f4faf39310046505b1107487a69f17
#
_entry.id   36f4faf39310046505b1107487a69f17
#
_cell.length_a   1.000
_cell.length_b   1.000
_cell.length_c   1.000
_cell.angle_alpha   90.00
_cell.angle_beta   90.00
_cell.angle_gamma   90.00
#
_symmetry.space_group_name_H-M   'P 1'
#
loop_
_entity.id
_entity.type
_entity.pdbx_description
1 polymer ?
#
loop_
_entity_poly.entity_id
_entity_poly.type
_entity_poly.pdbx_seq_one_letter_code
_entity_poly.pdbx_strand_id
1 'polypeptide(L)'
;MTDGGLDKINFTSENKSKIHLPGALRQRRDFLFVQRKGVRQVMTHFILQAAVKPASTASQPAFSYRTGVTASKKVGNAVARNRAKRRMRALFSKLECDHAPTGIDYVLVARHTLVHAAWTELLSEFSIAPKRTHKKLIKTATQE
;
A
#
# COMPACT_ATOMS: atom_id res chain seq x y z
N MET A 1 13.14 -20.05 20.38
CA MET A 1 12.88 -19.97 20.33
C MET A 1 12.37 -19.86 20.14
N THR A 2 12.53 -19.59 19.93
CA THR A 2 12.09 -19.34 19.80
C THR A 2 11.90 -18.99 19.50
N ASP A 3 12.15 -18.73 19.38
CA ASP A 3 11.87 -18.25 19.25
C ASP A 3 11.77 -17.93 18.79
N GLY A 4 12.11 -17.90 18.57
CA GLY A 4 11.89 -17.58 18.28
C GLY A 4 11.56 -17.25 17.82
N GLY A 5 11.75 -17.21 17.76
CA GLY A 5 11.36 -16.97 17.63
C GLY A 5 10.80 -16.69 17.39
N LEU A 6 10.75 -16.57 17.36
CA LEU A 6 10.12 -16.31 17.52
C LEU A 6 9.74 -15.92 17.74
N ASP A 7 9.85 -15.84 17.92
CA ASP A 7 9.32 -15.44 18.41
C ASP A 7 9.11 -14.72 18.47
N LYS A 8 9.38 -14.52 18.28
CA LYS A 8 9.01 -14.02 18.70
C LYS A 8 8.46 -13.25 18.44
N ILE A 9 8.57 -13.23 17.94
CA ILE A 9 7.77 -12.70 17.97
C ILE A 9 6.84 -12.51 18.62
N ASN A 10 6.72 -12.70 19.12
CA ASN A 10 5.90 -12.62 19.75
C ASN A 10 5.22 -12.28 20.42
N PHE A 11 4.62 -12.18 21.03
CA PHE A 11 3.82 -11.93 21.76
C PHE A 11 2.78 -11.19 21.90
N THR A 12 2.18 -11.14 22.49
CA THR A 12 1.48 -9.90 22.17
C THR A 12 1.62 -9.57 20.71
N SER A 13 2.70 -9.89 20.14
CA SER A 13 2.93 -9.68 18.73
C SER A 13 2.04 -10.58 17.86
N GLU A 14 1.52 -11.63 18.42
CA GLU A 14 0.66 -12.53 17.68
C GLU A 14 -0.63 -11.86 17.24
N ASN A 15 -1.26 -11.15 18.15
CA ASN A 15 -2.51 -10.47 17.82
C ASN A 15 -2.27 -9.35 16.82
N LYS A 16 -1.17 -8.66 16.96
CA LYS A 16 -0.83 -7.60 16.03
C LYS A 16 -0.60 -8.14 14.64
N SER A 17 0.09 -9.26 14.51
CA SER A 17 0.35 -9.83 13.21
C SER A 17 -0.93 -10.28 12.52
N LYS A 18 -1.88 -10.79 13.27
CA LYS A 18 -3.16 -11.18 12.70
C LYS A 18 -3.96 -9.98 12.24
N ILE A 19 -3.94 -8.91 13.02
CA ILE A 19 -4.71 -7.72 12.72
C ILE A 19 -4.12 -6.95 11.54
N HIS A 20 -2.83 -6.97 11.43
CA HIS A 20 -2.14 -6.16 10.45
C HIS A 20 -1.57 -6.94 9.27
N LEU A 21 -2.10 -8.13 9.06
CA LEU A 21 -1.65 -8.93 7.93
C LEU A 21 -2.14 -8.29 6.63
N PRO A 22 -1.22 -7.94 5.73
CA PRO A 22 -1.63 -7.33 4.48
C PRO A 22 -2.17 -8.35 3.50
N GLY A 23 -3.12 -7.92 2.71
CA GLY A 23 -3.61 -8.71 1.60
C GLY A 23 -3.13 -8.13 0.28
N ALA A 24 -3.42 -8.81 -0.80
CA ALA A 24 -3.04 -8.37 -2.13
C ALA A 24 -4.28 -8.10 -2.98
N LEU A 25 -4.25 -6.98 -3.71
CA LEU A 25 -5.28 -6.70 -4.71
C LEU A 25 -4.95 -7.51 -5.96
N ARG A 26 -5.90 -8.30 -6.44
CA ARG A 26 -5.68 -9.18 -7.56
C ARG A 26 -6.62 -8.92 -8.73
N GLN A 27 -7.78 -8.33 -8.45
CA GLN A 27 -8.81 -8.15 -9.46
C GLN A 27 -8.81 -6.72 -10.00
N ARG A 28 -9.02 -6.62 -11.30
CA ARG A 28 -9.08 -5.32 -11.95
C ARG A 28 -10.10 -4.39 -11.32
N ARG A 29 -11.25 -4.95 -10.94
CA ARG A 29 -12.32 -4.14 -10.33
C ARG A 29 -11.87 -3.44 -9.05
N ASP A 30 -10.98 -4.08 -8.27
CA ASP A 30 -10.48 -3.50 -7.03
C ASP A 30 -9.57 -2.31 -7.33
N PHE A 31 -8.71 -2.44 -8.34
CA PHE A 31 -7.86 -1.32 -8.75
C PHE A 31 -8.69 -0.15 -9.27
N LEU A 32 -9.71 -0.45 -10.06
CA LEU A 32 -10.59 0.58 -10.59
C LEU A 32 -11.37 1.28 -9.49
N PHE A 33 -11.80 0.53 -8.48
CA PHE A 33 -12.51 1.13 -7.35
C PHE A 33 -11.62 2.14 -6.64
N VAL A 34 -10.38 1.76 -6.33
CA VAL A 34 -9.45 2.66 -5.68
C VAL A 34 -9.20 3.90 -6.53
N GLN A 35 -9.05 3.72 -7.83
CA GLN A 35 -8.81 4.82 -8.74
C GLN A 35 -9.98 5.82 -8.76
N ARG A 36 -11.20 5.31 -8.73
CA ARG A 36 -12.40 6.16 -8.87
C ARG A 36 -12.88 6.74 -7.56
N LYS A 37 -12.81 5.94 -6.49
CA LYS A 37 -13.40 6.34 -5.20
C LYS A 37 -12.37 6.75 -4.18
N GLY A 38 -11.11 6.53 -4.46
CA GLY A 38 -10.06 6.80 -3.49
C GLY A 38 -9.48 8.19 -3.61
N VAL A 39 -8.57 8.47 -2.70
CA VAL A 39 -7.78 9.70 -2.74
C VAL A 39 -6.44 9.40 -3.39
N ARG A 40 -5.77 10.44 -3.85
CA ARG A 40 -4.47 10.33 -4.53
C ARG A 40 -3.46 11.25 -3.86
N GLN A 41 -2.26 10.73 -3.69
CA GLN A 41 -1.13 11.54 -3.26
C GLN A 41 -0.03 11.39 -4.31
N VAL A 42 0.20 12.46 -5.06
CA VAL A 42 1.22 12.45 -6.13
C VAL A 42 2.57 12.76 -5.52
N MET A 43 3.53 11.87 -5.77
CA MET A 43 4.91 12.07 -5.38
C MET A 43 5.77 12.16 -6.63
N THR A 44 7.06 12.40 -6.47
CA THR A 44 7.95 12.55 -7.62
C THR A 44 8.05 11.27 -8.44
N HIS A 45 8.15 10.14 -7.78
CA HIS A 45 8.42 8.87 -8.46
C HIS A 45 7.23 7.93 -8.51
N PHE A 46 6.18 8.22 -7.77
CA PHE A 46 4.99 7.36 -7.75
C PHE A 46 3.77 8.16 -7.31
N ILE A 47 2.62 7.53 -7.48
CA ILE A 47 1.35 8.06 -6.97
C ILE A 47 0.79 7.01 -6.01
N LEU A 48 0.47 7.41 -4.78
CA LEU A 48 -0.18 6.51 -3.84
C LEU A 48 -1.68 6.80 -3.85
N GLN A 49 -2.46 5.77 -4.12
CA GLN A 49 -3.91 5.85 -4.10
C GLN A 49 -4.43 5.00 -2.95
N ALA A 50 -5.50 5.43 -2.32
CA ALA A 50 -6.09 4.67 -1.22
C ALA A 50 -7.59 4.90 -1.18
N ALA A 51 -8.32 3.86 -0.83
CA ALA A 51 -9.76 3.94 -0.68
C ALA A 51 -10.20 3.00 0.44
N VAL A 52 -11.28 3.37 1.11
CA VAL A 52 -11.90 2.49 2.09
C VAL A 52 -12.57 1.34 1.34
N LYS A 53 -12.33 0.10 1.79
CA LYS A 53 -12.92 -1.06 1.16
C LYS A 53 -14.44 -0.98 1.17
N PRO A 54 -15.09 -1.42 0.08
CA PRO A 54 -16.56 -1.50 0.10
C PRO A 54 -17.03 -2.45 1.20
N ALA A 55 -18.22 -2.19 1.73
CA ALA A 55 -18.79 -3.02 2.78
C ALA A 55 -18.91 -4.50 2.34
N SER A 56 -19.11 -4.73 1.05
CA SER A 56 -19.24 -6.08 0.52
C SER A 56 -17.96 -6.90 0.65
N THR A 57 -16.82 -6.25 0.76
CA THR A 57 -15.55 -6.94 0.94
C THR A 57 -15.10 -6.97 2.39
N ALA A 58 -15.88 -6.38 3.28
CA ALA A 58 -15.55 -6.35 4.69
C ALA A 58 -15.65 -7.73 5.34
N SER A 59 -16.14 -8.72 4.61
CA SER A 59 -16.20 -10.08 5.09
C SER A 59 -14.85 -10.78 5.15
N GLN A 60 -13.79 -10.07 4.79
CA GLN A 60 -12.44 -10.63 4.85
C GLN A 60 -11.67 -10.00 6.01
N PRO A 61 -11.97 -10.42 7.23
CA PRO A 61 -11.36 -9.78 8.41
C PRO A 61 -9.90 -10.14 8.62
N ALA A 62 -9.39 -11.09 7.84
CA ALA A 62 -8.00 -11.52 8.01
C ALA A 62 -7.01 -10.43 7.59
N PHE A 63 -7.45 -9.44 6.81
CA PHE A 63 -6.54 -8.41 6.32
C PHE A 63 -6.93 -7.05 6.87
N SER A 64 -5.94 -6.36 7.43
CA SER A 64 -6.15 -4.99 7.88
C SER A 64 -6.16 -4.03 6.70
N TYR A 65 -5.41 -4.35 5.66
CA TYR A 65 -5.37 -3.56 4.42
C TYR A 65 -4.92 -4.46 3.28
N ARG A 66 -5.15 -3.99 2.06
CA ARG A 66 -4.69 -4.70 0.87
C ARG A 66 -3.85 -3.75 0.03
N THR A 67 -2.89 -4.31 -0.69
CA THR A 67 -1.98 -3.51 -1.51
C THR A 67 -1.93 -4.03 -2.93
N GLY A 68 -1.74 -3.11 -3.87
CA GLY A 68 -1.55 -3.45 -5.27
C GLY A 68 -0.57 -2.49 -5.90
N VAL A 69 0.08 -2.93 -6.97
CA VAL A 69 1.04 -2.12 -7.69
C VAL A 69 0.71 -2.14 -9.17
N THR A 70 0.89 -1.00 -9.83
CA THR A 70 0.68 -0.92 -11.28
C THR A 70 1.83 -0.18 -11.93
N ALA A 71 2.20 -0.63 -13.12
CA ALA A 71 3.20 0.05 -13.93
C ALA A 71 2.76 -0.05 -15.39
N SER A 72 2.41 1.10 -15.96
CA SER A 72 1.91 1.15 -17.33
C SER A 72 3.06 1.14 -18.33
N LYS A 73 2.71 1.08 -19.61
CA LYS A 73 3.70 1.11 -20.69
C LYS A 73 4.50 2.39 -20.70
N LYS A 74 4.00 3.45 -20.10
CA LYS A 74 4.74 4.72 -20.00
C LYS A 74 6.01 4.58 -19.16
N VAL A 75 6.05 3.61 -18.28
CA VAL A 75 7.21 3.35 -17.44
C VAL A 75 8.36 2.76 -18.26
N GLY A 76 8.03 1.96 -19.26
CA GLY A 76 9.01 1.33 -20.12
C GLY A 76 8.57 -0.04 -20.58
N ASN A 77 9.54 -0.85 -20.97
CA ASN A 77 9.26 -2.21 -21.45
C ASN A 77 8.95 -3.16 -20.29
N ALA A 78 8.76 -4.43 -20.59
CA ALA A 78 8.36 -5.41 -19.57
C ALA A 78 9.40 -5.51 -18.46
N VAL A 79 10.67 -5.44 -18.78
CA VAL A 79 11.73 -5.52 -17.77
C VAL A 79 11.65 -4.33 -16.84
N ALA A 80 11.49 -3.12 -17.40
CA ALA A 80 11.37 -1.90 -16.60
C ALA A 80 10.13 -1.94 -15.71
N ARG A 81 9.00 -2.40 -16.28
CA ARG A 81 7.76 -2.49 -15.50
C ARG A 81 7.87 -3.49 -14.36
N ASN A 82 8.50 -4.63 -14.61
CA ASN A 82 8.69 -5.62 -13.56
C ASN A 82 9.60 -5.10 -12.46
N ARG A 83 10.66 -4.37 -12.84
CA ARG A 83 11.55 -3.74 -11.86
C ARG A 83 10.77 -2.73 -11.01
N ALA A 84 9.94 -1.91 -11.65
CA ALA A 84 9.14 -0.94 -10.93
C ALA A 84 8.21 -1.61 -9.92
N LYS A 85 7.56 -2.69 -10.34
CA LYS A 85 6.65 -3.41 -9.45
C LYS A 85 7.38 -4.00 -8.26
N ARG A 86 8.57 -4.58 -8.47
CA ARG A 86 9.36 -5.12 -7.36
C ARG A 86 9.74 -4.03 -6.39
N ARG A 87 10.13 -2.86 -6.89
CA ARG A 87 10.51 -1.75 -6.04
C ARG A 87 9.31 -1.24 -5.23
N MET A 88 8.14 -1.17 -5.86
CA MET A 88 6.93 -0.73 -5.17
C MET A 88 6.49 -1.72 -4.10
N ARG A 89 6.62 -3.02 -4.36
CA ARG A 89 6.31 -4.04 -3.35
C ARG A 89 7.26 -3.92 -2.16
N ALA A 90 8.53 -3.63 -2.43
CA ALA A 90 9.49 -3.41 -1.36
C ALA A 90 9.14 -2.17 -0.54
N LEU A 91 8.62 -1.12 -1.18
CA LEU A 91 8.15 0.05 -0.45
C LEU A 91 6.98 -0.30 0.47
N PHE A 92 6.03 -1.08 -0.02
CA PHE A 92 4.90 -1.49 0.81
C PHE A 92 5.33 -2.31 2.03
N SER A 93 6.45 -3.03 1.93
CA SER A 93 6.95 -3.76 3.09
C SER A 93 7.40 -2.83 4.21
N LYS A 94 7.59 -1.55 3.90
CA LYS A 94 7.97 -0.54 4.88
C LYS A 94 6.75 0.19 5.46
N LEU A 95 5.55 -0.13 5.00
CA LEU A 95 4.35 0.50 5.53
C LEU A 95 4.16 0.06 6.98
N GLU A 96 4.03 1.04 7.86
CA GLU A 96 3.88 0.74 9.28
C GLU A 96 2.45 0.33 9.56
N CYS A 97 2.27 -0.95 9.80
CA CYS A 97 0.95 -1.54 10.02
C CYS A 97 0.22 -0.90 11.20
N ASP A 98 0.97 -0.51 12.21
CA ASP A 98 0.35 0.07 13.41
C ASP A 98 -0.36 1.38 13.13
N HIS A 99 0.04 2.05 12.06
CA HIS A 99 -0.54 3.35 11.71
C HIS A 99 -1.48 3.27 10.53
N ALA A 100 -1.60 2.10 9.91
CA ALA A 100 -2.48 1.95 8.76
C ALA A 100 -3.89 1.61 9.27
N PRO A 101 -4.90 2.45 8.95
CA PRO A 101 -6.26 2.12 9.33
C PRO A 101 -6.70 0.81 8.70
N THR A 102 -7.54 0.05 9.40
CA THR A 102 -8.07 -1.18 8.84
C THR A 102 -9.09 -0.87 7.74
N GLY A 103 -9.20 -1.80 6.81
CA GLY A 103 -10.23 -1.68 5.77
C GLY A 103 -9.84 -0.78 4.62
N ILE A 104 -8.56 -0.55 4.40
CA ILE A 104 -8.10 0.33 3.33
C ILE A 104 -7.41 -0.49 2.24
N ASP A 105 -7.69 -0.13 0.99
CA ASP A 105 -6.97 -0.65 -0.17
C ASP A 105 -6.01 0.41 -0.66
N TYR A 106 -4.74 0.03 -0.84
CA TYR A 106 -3.71 0.93 -1.34
C TYR A 106 -3.24 0.48 -2.71
N VAL A 107 -2.99 1.43 -3.58
CA VAL A 107 -2.39 1.15 -4.89
C VAL A 107 -1.23 2.11 -5.11
N LEU A 108 -0.06 1.57 -5.45
CA LEU A 108 1.06 2.38 -5.91
C LEU A 108 1.10 2.33 -7.43
N VAL A 109 1.12 3.51 -8.03
CA VAL A 109 1.21 3.66 -9.48
C VAL A 109 2.59 4.21 -9.79
N ALA A 110 3.37 3.48 -10.59
CA ALA A 110 4.72 3.90 -10.93
C ALA A 110 4.70 5.06 -11.90
N ARG A 111 5.54 6.06 -11.62
CA ARG A 111 5.88 7.07 -12.61
C ARG A 111 7.18 6.65 -13.29
N HIS A 112 7.44 7.22 -14.46
CA HIS A 112 8.58 6.77 -15.27
C HIS A 112 9.92 6.89 -14.55
N THR A 113 10.07 7.82 -13.62
CA THR A 113 11.31 8.02 -12.89
C THR A 113 11.57 6.98 -11.81
N LEU A 114 10.54 6.20 -11.43
CA LEU A 114 10.68 5.26 -10.33
C LEU A 114 11.70 4.17 -10.61
N VAL A 115 11.82 3.75 -11.86
CA VAL A 115 12.66 2.61 -12.23
C VAL A 115 14.12 2.85 -11.85
N HIS A 116 14.60 4.08 -12.01
CA HIS A 116 16.00 4.41 -11.78
C HIS A 116 16.23 5.36 -10.60
N ALA A 117 15.19 5.65 -9.84
CA ALA A 117 15.34 6.54 -8.69
C ALA A 117 16.20 5.91 -7.61
N ALA A 118 16.93 6.72 -6.87
CA ALA A 118 17.71 6.23 -5.74
C ALA A 118 16.76 5.64 -4.69
N TRP A 119 17.13 4.51 -4.13
CA TRP A 119 16.28 3.86 -3.12
C TRP A 119 16.01 4.78 -1.93
N THR A 120 17.02 5.56 -1.53
CA THR A 120 16.85 6.50 -0.43
C THR A 120 15.80 7.56 -0.72
N GLU A 121 15.70 7.99 -1.99
CA GLU A 121 14.66 8.94 -2.38
C GLU A 121 13.28 8.30 -2.29
N LEU A 122 13.16 7.06 -2.76
CA LEU A 122 11.88 6.33 -2.70
C LEU A 122 11.44 6.13 -1.25
N LEU A 123 12.36 5.77 -0.37
CA LEU A 123 12.06 5.61 1.03
C LEU A 123 11.60 6.91 1.67
N SER A 124 12.28 8.00 1.32
CA SER A 124 11.93 9.32 1.85
C SER A 124 10.52 9.71 1.42
N GLU A 125 10.19 9.52 0.15
CA GLU A 125 8.84 9.83 -0.33
C GLU A 125 7.80 8.92 0.31
N PHE A 126 8.11 7.66 0.48
CA PHE A 126 7.15 6.72 1.04
C PHE A 126 6.96 6.89 2.55
N SER A 127 7.89 7.57 3.21
CA SER A 127 7.69 7.90 4.62
C SER A 127 6.65 9.00 4.81
N ILE A 128 6.43 9.79 3.77
CA ILE A 128 5.50 10.93 3.81
C ILE A 128 4.16 10.59 3.18
N ALA A 129 4.18 9.86 2.08
CA ALA A 129 3.00 9.64 1.26
C ALA A 129 1.83 9.01 2.01
N PRO A 130 2.01 7.94 2.80
CA PRO A 130 0.87 7.36 3.52
C PRO A 130 0.24 8.33 4.51
N LYS A 131 1.04 9.13 5.19
CA LYS A 131 0.53 10.09 6.16
C LYS A 131 -0.38 11.11 5.51
N ARG A 132 0.05 11.63 4.36
CA ARG A 132 -0.74 12.60 3.61
C ARG A 132 -2.01 11.97 3.05
N THR A 133 -1.88 10.72 2.61
CA THR A 133 -3.02 9.97 2.08
C THR A 133 -4.07 9.75 3.16
N HIS A 134 -3.64 9.38 4.36
CA HIS A 134 -4.57 9.15 5.46
C HIS A 134 -5.29 10.43 5.85
N LYS A 135 -4.61 11.56 5.83
CA LYS A 135 -5.25 12.84 6.10
C LYS A 135 -6.35 13.13 5.09
N LYS A 136 -6.09 12.84 3.81
CA LYS A 136 -7.09 13.04 2.77
C LYS A 136 -8.29 12.13 2.95
N LEU A 137 -8.05 10.88 3.34
CA LEU A 137 -9.14 9.94 3.59
C LEU A 137 -10.01 10.39 4.74
N ILE A 138 -9.41 10.83 5.83
CA ILE A 138 -10.13 11.30 6.99
C ILE A 138 -10.96 12.52 6.62
N LYS A 139 -10.37 13.45 5.90
CA LYS A 139 -11.06 14.67 5.47
C LYS A 139 -12.27 14.35 4.60
N THR A 140 -12.10 13.43 3.66
CA THR A 140 -13.18 13.02 2.78
C THR A 140 -14.32 12.37 3.56
N ALA A 141 -13.98 11.50 4.50
CA ALA A 141 -14.99 10.83 5.32
C ALA A 141 -15.75 11.83 6.17
N THR A 142 -15.05 12.85 6.67
CA THR A 142 -15.69 13.86 7.52
C THR A 142 -16.68 14.71 6.73
N GLN A 143 -16.40 14.93 5.45
CA GLN A 143 -17.27 15.77 4.62
C GLN A 143 -18.55 15.04 4.17
N GLU A 144 -18.58 13.74 4.30
CA GLU A 144 -19.76 12.97 4.00
C GLU A 144 -20.64 12.85 5.22
#